data_d2d48fc6b9829e367f6ac22a3bd17d99
#
_entry.id   d2d48fc6b9829e367f6ac22a3bd17d99
#
_cell.length_a   1.000
_cell.length_b   1.000
_cell.length_c   1.000
_cell.angle_alpha   90.00
_cell.angle_beta   90.00
_cell.angle_gamma   90.00
#
_symmetry.space_group_name_H-M   'P 1'
#
loop_
_entity.id
_entity.type
_entity.pdbx_description
1 polymer ?
#
loop_
_entity_poly.entity_id
_entity_poly.type
_entity_poly.pdbx_seq_one_letter_code
_entity_poly.pdbx_strand_id
1 'polypeptide(L)'
;MLTGEALFQQKIDQEIKIEARDWMPDEYRKTLIRQISQHAHSEIVGMLPEGNWITRAPNLRRKLILLAKVQDEAGHGLYLYSSAETLGITRDEMIDQLHTGKAKYSSIFNYPTLTWAD
;
A
#
# COMPACT_ATOMS: atom_id res chain seq x y z
N MET A 1 -3.77 -12.47 35.72
CA MET A 1 -3.31 -12.43 34.33
C MET A 1 -4.16 -11.45 33.54
N LEU A 2 -3.54 -10.59 32.75
CA LEU A 2 -4.28 -9.64 31.90
C LEU A 2 -4.98 -10.38 30.77
N THR A 3 -6.19 -9.91 30.38
CA THR A 3 -6.84 -10.34 29.15
C THR A 3 -6.08 -9.81 27.94
N GLY A 4 -6.34 -10.35 26.77
CA GLY A 4 -5.77 -9.83 25.52
C GLY A 4 -6.05 -8.34 25.33
N GLU A 5 -7.30 -7.91 25.55
CA GLU A 5 -7.71 -6.50 25.46
C GLU A 5 -6.97 -5.63 26.46
N ALA A 6 -6.86 -6.06 27.73
CA ALA A 6 -6.17 -5.30 28.76
C ALA A 6 -4.68 -5.15 28.44
N LEU A 7 -4.03 -6.22 27.97
CA LEU A 7 -2.63 -6.17 27.57
C LEU A 7 -2.43 -5.25 26.35
N PHE A 8 -3.31 -5.33 25.37
CA PHE A 8 -3.28 -4.48 24.20
C PHE A 8 -3.40 -2.99 24.60
N GLN A 9 -4.40 -2.68 25.45
CA GLN A 9 -4.59 -1.31 25.94
C GLN A 9 -3.39 -0.81 26.74
N GLN A 10 -2.80 -1.67 27.57
CA GLN A 10 -1.60 -1.33 28.34
C GLN A 10 -0.44 -0.96 27.41
N LYS A 11 -0.24 -1.72 26.32
CA LYS A 11 0.80 -1.40 25.34
C LYS A 11 0.55 -0.04 24.68
N ILE A 12 -0.69 0.25 24.31
CA ILE A 12 -1.08 1.55 23.74
C ILE A 12 -0.77 2.67 24.72
N ASP A 13 -1.19 2.55 25.97
CA ASP A 13 -1.01 3.57 27.00
C ASP A 13 0.46 3.84 27.33
N GLN A 14 1.29 2.83 27.19
CA GLN A 14 2.73 2.92 27.44
C GLN A 14 3.56 3.20 26.18
N GLU A 15 2.88 3.46 25.05
CA GLU A 15 3.53 3.69 23.75
C GLU A 15 4.45 2.53 23.31
N ILE A 16 4.11 1.30 23.74
CA ILE A 16 4.83 0.10 23.32
C ILE A 16 4.34 -0.30 21.92
N LYS A 17 5.29 -0.57 21.05
CA LYS A 17 5.01 -0.99 19.69
C LYS A 17 4.20 -2.28 19.65
N ILE A 18 3.14 -2.29 18.84
CA ILE A 18 2.34 -3.48 18.56
C ILE A 18 2.96 -4.21 17.39
N GLU A 19 3.33 -5.46 17.58
CA GLU A 19 3.89 -6.32 16.53
C GLU A 19 2.78 -7.12 15.83
N ALA A 20 3.04 -7.56 14.61
CA ALA A 20 2.05 -8.28 13.80
C ALA A 20 1.54 -9.57 14.47
N ARG A 21 2.39 -10.22 15.27
CA ARG A 21 2.04 -11.46 15.99
C ARG A 21 1.40 -11.23 17.36
N ASP A 22 1.37 -9.99 17.82
CA ASP A 22 0.72 -9.67 19.07
C ASP A 22 -0.78 -9.86 18.95
N TRP A 23 -1.40 -10.19 20.07
CA TRP A 23 -2.85 -10.13 20.12
C TRP A 23 -3.33 -8.70 19.87
N MET A 24 -4.32 -8.54 19.04
CA MET A 24 -4.98 -7.26 18.79
C MET A 24 -6.46 -7.50 18.51
N PRO A 25 -7.34 -6.52 18.79
CA PRO A 25 -8.76 -6.65 18.46
C PRO A 25 -8.97 -6.90 16.96
N ASP A 26 -9.95 -7.73 16.60
CA ASP A 26 -10.24 -8.06 15.21
C ASP A 26 -10.47 -6.80 14.34
N GLU A 27 -11.19 -5.83 14.86
CA GLU A 27 -11.45 -4.58 14.13
C GLU A 27 -10.18 -3.76 13.90
N TYR A 28 -9.25 -3.80 14.84
CA TYR A 28 -7.94 -3.16 14.68
C TYR A 28 -7.15 -3.84 13.56
N ARG A 29 -7.08 -5.17 13.58
CA ARG A 29 -6.40 -5.96 12.54
C ARG A 29 -7.02 -5.74 11.16
N LYS A 30 -8.32 -5.78 11.05
CA LYS A 30 -9.05 -5.54 9.79
C LYS A 30 -8.76 -4.14 9.24
N THR A 31 -8.75 -3.14 10.12
CA THR A 31 -8.45 -1.76 9.74
C THR A 31 -7.03 -1.60 9.22
N LEU A 32 -6.04 -2.22 9.91
CA LEU A 32 -4.65 -2.22 9.43
C LEU A 32 -4.52 -2.88 8.07
N ILE A 33 -5.10 -4.06 7.89
CA ILE A 33 -5.08 -4.78 6.61
C ILE A 33 -5.67 -3.91 5.51
N ARG A 34 -6.81 -3.28 5.76
CA ARG A 34 -7.47 -2.40 4.79
C ARG A 34 -6.59 -1.20 4.42
N GLN A 35 -6.02 -0.52 5.42
CA GLN A 35 -5.18 0.66 5.19
C GLN A 35 -3.92 0.31 4.42
N ILE A 36 -3.22 -0.74 4.84
CA ILE A 36 -1.97 -1.16 4.21
C ILE A 36 -2.23 -1.68 2.79
N SER A 37 -3.27 -2.49 2.59
CA SER A 37 -3.63 -3.01 1.27
C SER A 37 -4.01 -1.88 0.31
N GLN A 38 -4.80 -0.93 0.75
CA GLN A 38 -5.21 0.23 -0.05
C GLN A 38 -4.01 1.07 -0.45
N HIS A 39 -3.06 1.29 0.46
CA HIS A 39 -1.82 1.99 0.17
C HIS A 39 -1.00 1.20 -0.87
N ALA A 40 -0.81 -0.11 -0.66
CA ALA A 40 -0.10 -0.97 -1.61
C ALA A 40 -0.73 -0.91 -3.01
N HIS A 41 -2.05 -1.01 -3.09
CA HIS A 41 -2.77 -0.90 -4.36
C HIS A 41 -2.56 0.46 -5.03
N SER A 42 -2.58 1.54 -4.25
CA SER A 42 -2.33 2.89 -4.77
C SER A 42 -0.93 3.04 -5.35
N GLU A 43 0.09 2.47 -4.70
CA GLU A 43 1.45 2.48 -5.22
C GLU A 43 1.55 1.74 -6.57
N ILE A 44 0.97 0.56 -6.64
CA ILE A 44 1.04 -0.26 -7.87
C ILE A 44 0.19 0.33 -9.00
N VAL A 45 -1.04 0.75 -8.73
CA VAL A 45 -1.89 1.36 -9.75
C VAL A 45 -1.31 2.71 -10.20
N GLY A 46 -0.79 3.51 -9.26
CA GLY A 46 -0.23 4.83 -9.54
C GLY A 46 1.00 4.81 -10.44
N MET A 47 1.80 3.75 -10.40
CA MET A 47 2.97 3.65 -11.26
C MET A 47 2.61 3.48 -12.75
N LEU A 48 1.40 3.03 -13.08
CA LEU A 48 1.01 2.79 -14.46
C LEU A 48 0.92 4.08 -15.28
N PRO A 49 0.19 5.13 -14.87
CA PRO A 49 0.19 6.40 -15.59
C PRO A 49 1.59 7.03 -15.67
N GLU A 50 2.37 6.96 -14.59
CA GLU A 50 3.75 7.47 -14.60
C GLU A 50 4.62 6.71 -15.60
N GLY A 51 4.50 5.37 -15.63
CA GLY A 51 5.24 4.51 -16.56
C GLY A 51 4.93 4.82 -18.02
N ASN A 52 3.69 5.20 -18.33
CA ASN A 52 3.29 5.58 -19.69
C ASN A 52 3.98 6.85 -20.20
N TRP A 53 4.53 7.66 -19.33
CA TRP A 53 5.20 8.91 -19.68
C TRP A 53 6.73 8.79 -19.78
N ILE A 54 7.32 7.65 -19.43
CA ILE A 54 8.78 7.48 -19.45
C ILE A 54 9.34 7.80 -20.84
N THR A 55 8.77 7.21 -21.88
CA THR A 55 9.24 7.41 -23.25
C THR A 55 8.88 8.78 -23.81
N ARG A 56 7.87 9.43 -23.24
CA ARG A 56 7.36 10.74 -23.71
C ARG A 56 7.87 11.92 -22.90
N ALA A 57 8.67 11.68 -21.87
CA ALA A 57 9.29 12.76 -21.09
C ALA A 57 10.22 13.58 -21.99
N PRO A 58 10.41 14.90 -21.71
CA PRO A 58 11.00 15.84 -22.66
C PRO A 58 12.48 15.62 -22.99
N ASN A 59 13.23 14.96 -22.11
CA ASN A 59 14.66 14.70 -22.33
C ASN A 59 15.11 13.47 -21.56
N LEU A 60 16.32 12.99 -21.82
CA LEU A 60 16.85 11.79 -21.20
C LEU A 60 16.91 11.88 -19.67
N ARG A 61 17.30 13.02 -19.14
CA ARG A 61 17.36 13.24 -17.68
C ARG A 61 16.00 13.02 -17.03
N ARG A 62 14.94 13.60 -17.63
CA ARG A 62 13.57 13.45 -17.12
C ARG A 62 13.06 12.03 -17.27
N LYS A 63 13.41 11.35 -18.37
CA LYS A 63 13.09 9.94 -18.55
C LYS A 63 13.69 9.06 -17.45
N LEU A 64 14.95 9.28 -17.11
CA LEU A 64 15.66 8.51 -16.09
C LEU A 64 15.08 8.77 -14.69
N ILE A 65 14.75 10.02 -14.38
CA ILE A 65 14.12 10.38 -13.10
C ILE A 65 12.75 9.66 -12.97
N LEU A 66 11.96 9.70 -14.03
CA LEU A 66 10.64 9.08 -14.03
C LEU A 66 10.73 7.56 -13.91
N LEU A 67 11.69 6.93 -14.61
CA LEU A 67 11.95 5.51 -14.50
C LEU A 67 12.31 5.13 -13.06
N ALA A 68 13.22 5.88 -12.43
CA ALA A 68 13.62 5.65 -11.04
C ALA A 68 12.42 5.75 -10.09
N LYS A 69 11.55 6.76 -10.30
CA LYS A 69 10.34 6.93 -9.50
C LYS A 69 9.38 5.76 -9.67
N VAL A 70 9.13 5.29 -10.87
CA VAL A 70 8.25 4.14 -11.13
C VAL A 70 8.76 2.88 -10.44
N GLN A 71 10.07 2.63 -10.49
CA GLN A 71 10.69 1.50 -9.79
C GLN A 71 10.52 1.61 -8.28
N ASP A 72 10.65 2.82 -7.73
CA ASP A 72 10.48 3.10 -6.30
C ASP A 72 9.03 2.82 -5.85
N GLU A 73 8.05 3.30 -6.61
CA GLU A 73 6.63 3.01 -6.35
C GLU A 73 6.33 1.51 -6.36
N ALA A 74 6.88 0.78 -7.32
CA ALA A 74 6.75 -0.67 -7.38
C ALA A 74 7.33 -1.33 -6.13
N GLY A 75 8.50 -0.89 -5.68
CA GLY A 75 9.15 -1.37 -4.46
C GLY A 75 8.31 -1.09 -3.21
N HIS A 76 7.73 0.11 -3.11
CA HIS A 76 6.82 0.47 -2.02
C HIS A 76 5.61 -0.46 -1.98
N GLY A 77 4.98 -0.69 -3.13
CA GLY A 77 3.84 -1.59 -3.22
C GLY A 77 4.16 -3.01 -2.77
N LEU A 78 5.29 -3.57 -3.22
CA LEU A 78 5.73 -4.90 -2.81
C LEU A 78 6.01 -4.98 -1.31
N TYR A 79 6.64 -3.95 -0.75
CA TYR A 79 6.91 -3.86 0.68
C TYR A 79 5.61 -3.84 1.49
N LEU A 80 4.64 -3.03 1.07
CA LEU A 80 3.35 -2.91 1.75
C LEU A 80 2.54 -4.20 1.66
N TYR A 81 2.53 -4.88 0.52
CA TYR A 81 1.90 -6.19 0.42
C TYR A 81 2.52 -7.19 1.39
N SER A 82 3.85 -7.20 1.49
CA SER A 82 4.55 -8.07 2.45
C SER A 82 4.18 -7.75 3.89
N SER A 83 4.03 -6.47 4.21
CA SER A 83 3.57 -6.03 5.54
C SER A 83 2.16 -6.53 5.85
N ALA A 84 1.24 -6.42 4.90
CA ALA A 84 -0.13 -6.93 5.06
C ALA A 84 -0.16 -8.46 5.23
N GLU A 85 0.71 -9.17 4.53
CA GLU A 85 0.82 -10.63 4.67
C GLU A 85 1.17 -11.05 6.11
N THR A 86 1.94 -10.26 6.83
CA THR A 86 2.26 -10.54 8.24
C THR A 86 1.02 -10.47 9.15
N LEU A 87 -0.03 -9.79 8.70
CA LEU A 87 -1.29 -9.67 9.43
C LEU A 87 -2.30 -10.78 9.09
N GLY A 88 -1.99 -11.64 8.13
CA GLY A 88 -2.77 -12.84 7.83
C GLY A 88 -3.54 -12.85 6.51
N ILE A 89 -3.47 -11.79 5.71
CA ILE A 89 -4.02 -11.80 4.35
C ILE A 89 -2.93 -12.19 3.34
N THR A 90 -3.28 -12.97 2.32
CA THR A 90 -2.32 -13.34 1.29
C THR A 90 -2.24 -12.26 0.20
N ARG A 91 -1.10 -12.22 -0.49
CA ARG A 91 -0.94 -11.33 -1.65
C ARG A 91 -1.95 -11.63 -2.74
N ASP A 92 -2.19 -12.90 -3.01
CA ASP A 92 -3.16 -13.34 -4.02
C ASP A 92 -4.56 -12.85 -3.68
N GLU A 93 -4.99 -12.92 -2.42
CA GLU A 93 -6.27 -12.38 -1.98
C GLU A 93 -6.36 -10.87 -2.20
N MET A 94 -5.32 -10.12 -1.87
CA MET A 94 -5.28 -8.67 -2.07
C MET A 94 -5.36 -8.31 -3.56
N ILE A 95 -4.59 -8.98 -4.40
CA ILE A 95 -4.59 -8.74 -5.84
C ILE A 95 -5.92 -9.13 -6.46
N ASP A 96 -6.52 -10.24 -6.04
CA ASP A 96 -7.84 -10.66 -6.50
C ASP A 96 -8.91 -9.61 -6.14
N GLN A 97 -8.87 -9.08 -4.93
CA GLN A 97 -9.78 -8.00 -4.51
C GLN A 97 -9.61 -6.75 -5.38
N LEU A 98 -8.40 -6.43 -5.77
CA LEU A 98 -8.14 -5.31 -6.68
C LEU A 98 -8.76 -5.56 -8.06
N HIS A 99 -8.54 -6.73 -8.65
CA HIS A 99 -9.05 -7.11 -9.97
C HIS A 99 -10.57 -7.24 -10.01
N THR A 100 -11.19 -7.65 -8.92
CA THR A 100 -12.65 -7.82 -8.84
C THR A 100 -13.39 -6.55 -8.43
N GLY A 101 -12.69 -5.44 -8.23
CA GLY A 101 -13.28 -4.16 -7.85
C GLY A 101 -13.70 -4.06 -6.38
N LYS A 102 -13.30 -5.01 -5.54
CA LYS A 102 -13.62 -5.01 -4.11
C LYS A 102 -12.63 -4.22 -3.26
N ALA A 103 -11.44 -3.96 -3.78
CA ALA A 103 -10.42 -3.15 -3.12
C ALA A 103 -10.43 -1.72 -3.65
N LYS A 104 -9.93 -0.81 -2.83
CA LYS A 104 -9.83 0.61 -3.16
C LYS A 104 -8.37 1.01 -3.38
N TYR A 105 -8.18 2.02 -4.17
CA TYR A 105 -6.93 2.75 -4.36
C TYR A 105 -7.25 4.24 -4.55
N SER A 106 -6.25 5.09 -4.63
CA SER A 106 -6.47 6.53 -4.81
C SER A 106 -7.22 6.79 -6.12
N SER A 107 -8.38 7.42 -6.03
CA SER A 107 -9.26 7.68 -7.18
C SER A 107 -8.65 8.63 -8.23
N ILE A 108 -7.62 9.39 -7.87
CA ILE A 108 -6.91 10.25 -8.83
C ILE A 108 -6.38 9.46 -10.03
N PHE A 109 -6.03 8.19 -9.82
CA PHE A 109 -5.50 7.34 -10.88
C PHE A 109 -6.55 6.87 -11.90
N ASN A 110 -7.83 7.15 -11.66
CA ASN A 110 -8.90 6.92 -12.63
C ASN A 110 -9.02 8.03 -13.69
N TYR A 111 -8.32 9.14 -13.48
CA TYR A 111 -8.33 10.26 -14.40
C TYR A 111 -7.14 10.19 -15.34
N PRO A 112 -7.32 10.52 -16.64
CA PRO A 112 -6.22 10.48 -17.59
C PRO A 112 -5.17 11.55 -17.30
N THR A 113 -3.93 11.22 -17.57
CA THR A 113 -2.82 12.19 -17.58
C THR A 113 -2.72 12.75 -19.00
N LEU A 114 -2.72 14.07 -19.14
CA LEU A 114 -2.77 14.74 -20.44
C LEU A 114 -1.42 15.32 -20.87
N THR A 115 -0.56 15.60 -19.88
CA THR A 115 0.78 16.12 -20.10
C THR A 115 1.78 15.35 -19.26
N TRP A 116 3.06 15.51 -19.62
CA TRP A 116 4.15 14.92 -18.83
C TRP A 116 4.15 15.42 -17.37
N ALA A 117 3.66 16.63 -17.13
CA ALA A 117 3.62 17.24 -15.80
C ALA A 117 2.49 16.73 -14.90
N ASP A 118 1.50 16.07 -15.48
CA ASP A 118 0.37 15.53 -14.70
C ASP A 118 0.78 14.35 -13.83
#